data_55dc667fb5422179f84eb0f3e19d6cb7
#
_entry.id   55dc667fb5422179f84eb0f3e19d6cb7
#
_cell.length_a   1.000
_cell.length_b   1.000
_cell.length_c   1.000
_cell.angle_alpha   90.00
_cell.angle_beta   90.00
_cell.angle_gamma   90.00
#
_symmetry.space_group_name_H-M   'P 1'
#
loop_
_entity.id
_entity.type
_entity.pdbx_description
1 polymer ?
#
loop_
_entity_poly.entity_id
_entity_poly.type
_entity_poly.pdbx_seq_one_letter_code
_entity_poly.pdbx_strand_id
1 'polypeptide(L)'
;MTTWNLRGTKHHVLICNGSSCMRKGGEEVTNAVRDEISRLDLDTVVHTTRTRCNGRCKDACVLIVYPEGTWYQAVTPELGTEIVRQHLAGGQVIEDAVIYEYNDAGFVAPEQTDCIVGVSKPVKENV
;
A
#
# COMPACT_ATOMS: atom_id res chain seq x y z
N MET A 1 19.90 21.61 -0.43
CA MET A 1 19.02 20.83 -1.35
C MET A 1 18.89 19.41 -0.84
N THR A 2 17.71 18.85 -0.86
CA THR A 2 17.49 17.44 -0.50
C THR A 2 17.24 16.60 -1.74
N THR A 3 16.92 15.31 -1.58
CA THR A 3 16.87 14.34 -2.69
C THR A 3 15.78 14.64 -3.70
N TRP A 4 14.53 14.75 -3.24
CA TRP A 4 13.39 14.88 -4.15
C TRP A 4 12.57 16.12 -3.87
N ASN A 5 12.07 16.74 -4.95
CA ASN A 5 11.02 17.73 -4.86
C ASN A 5 9.69 16.98 -5.01
N LEU A 6 8.91 16.94 -3.94
CA LEU A 6 7.63 16.20 -3.94
C LEU A 6 6.43 17.08 -4.29
N ARG A 7 6.67 18.33 -4.70
CA ARG A 7 5.57 19.22 -5.09
C ARG A 7 4.87 18.64 -6.32
N GLY A 8 3.55 18.55 -6.26
CA GLY A 8 2.75 17.96 -7.34
C GLY A 8 2.52 16.46 -7.21
N THR A 9 3.11 15.80 -6.21
CA THR A 9 2.85 14.40 -5.94
C THR A 9 1.38 14.20 -5.59
N LYS A 10 0.75 13.25 -6.26
CA LYS A 10 -0.68 12.93 -6.05
C LYS A 10 -0.88 11.69 -5.21
N HIS A 11 0.07 10.77 -5.23
CA HIS A 11 -0.02 9.53 -4.46
C HIS A 11 1.30 9.24 -3.77
N HIS A 12 1.21 8.82 -2.52
CA HIS A 12 2.36 8.29 -1.79
C HIS A 12 2.10 6.81 -1.50
N VAL A 13 2.89 5.95 -2.09
CA VAL A 13 2.74 4.49 -1.97
C VAL A 13 3.76 3.98 -0.98
N LEU A 14 3.28 3.31 0.07
CA LEU A 14 4.12 2.67 1.07
C LEU A 14 4.15 1.19 0.79
N ILE A 15 5.34 0.63 0.60
CA ILE A 15 5.50 -0.80 0.27
C ILE A 15 6.20 -1.47 1.45
N CYS A 16 5.51 -2.40 2.09
CA CYS A 16 6.04 -3.07 3.26
C CYS A 16 7.23 -3.96 2.91
N ASN A 17 8.35 -3.69 3.55
CA ASN A 17 9.58 -4.47 3.44
C ASN A 17 10.00 -5.01 4.81
N GLY A 18 9.05 -5.21 5.71
CA GLY A 18 9.27 -5.92 6.97
C GLY A 18 9.61 -7.39 6.71
N SER A 19 10.02 -8.12 7.74
CA SER A 19 10.54 -9.47 7.59
C SER A 19 9.63 -10.42 6.82
N SER A 20 8.32 -10.45 7.16
CA SER A 20 7.37 -11.33 6.47
C SER A 20 7.14 -10.93 5.02
N CYS A 21 7.03 -9.63 4.76
CA CYS A 21 6.84 -9.14 3.40
C CYS A 21 8.07 -9.41 2.55
N MET A 22 9.27 -9.23 3.10
CA MET A 22 10.50 -9.53 2.38
C MET A 22 10.60 -11.01 2.01
N ARG A 23 10.20 -11.91 2.93
CA ARG A 23 10.20 -13.34 2.64
C ARG A 23 9.18 -13.72 1.55
N LYS A 24 8.15 -12.90 1.36
CA LYS A 24 7.11 -13.14 0.34
C LYS A 24 7.28 -12.28 -0.90
N GLY A 25 8.47 -11.73 -1.11
CA GLY A 25 8.79 -11.01 -2.33
C GLY A 25 8.57 -9.50 -2.29
N GLY A 26 8.65 -8.89 -1.10
CA GLY A 26 8.46 -7.43 -0.95
C GLY A 26 9.41 -6.60 -1.78
N GLU A 27 10.66 -7.05 -1.96
CA GLU A 27 11.60 -6.34 -2.81
C GLU A 27 11.18 -6.42 -4.29
N GLU A 28 10.78 -7.59 -4.74
CA GLU A 28 10.32 -7.80 -6.12
C GLU A 28 9.04 -6.98 -6.39
N VAL A 29 8.13 -6.88 -5.41
CA VAL A 29 6.96 -6.03 -5.50
C VAL A 29 7.37 -4.57 -5.65
N THR A 30 8.32 -4.11 -4.82
CA THR A 30 8.83 -2.74 -4.90
C THR A 30 9.38 -2.43 -6.29
N ASN A 31 10.20 -3.33 -6.82
CA ASN A 31 10.79 -3.15 -8.14
C ASN A 31 9.73 -3.13 -9.24
N ALA A 32 8.76 -4.04 -9.19
CA ALA A 32 7.68 -4.09 -10.18
C ALA A 32 6.83 -2.81 -10.17
N VAL A 33 6.51 -2.31 -8.98
CA VAL A 33 5.75 -1.06 -8.83
C VAL A 33 6.53 0.11 -9.40
N ARG A 34 7.81 0.24 -9.03
CA ARG A 34 8.65 1.34 -9.50
C ARG A 34 8.89 1.30 -11.01
N ASP A 35 9.09 0.10 -11.56
CA ASP A 35 9.29 -0.07 -13.00
C ASP A 35 8.03 0.36 -13.77
N GLU A 36 6.85 0.00 -13.29
CA GLU A 36 5.61 0.37 -13.97
C GLU A 36 5.31 1.86 -13.84
N ILE A 37 5.61 2.46 -12.69
CA ILE A 37 5.50 3.91 -12.51
C ILE A 37 6.35 4.64 -13.54
N SER A 38 7.59 4.20 -13.74
CA SER A 38 8.50 4.80 -14.73
C SER A 38 8.01 4.55 -16.15
N ARG A 39 7.55 3.33 -16.43
CA ARG A 39 7.06 2.98 -17.77
C ARG A 39 5.86 3.83 -18.18
N LEU A 40 4.99 4.19 -17.22
CA LEU A 40 3.81 5.01 -17.47
C LEU A 40 4.07 6.50 -17.28
N ASP A 41 5.33 6.88 -17.05
CA ASP A 41 5.74 8.27 -16.86
C ASP A 41 5.00 8.95 -15.69
N LEU A 42 4.87 8.23 -14.57
CA LEU A 42 4.18 8.70 -13.38
C LEU A 42 5.12 9.13 -12.26
N ASP A 43 6.42 9.18 -12.50
CA ASP A 43 7.42 9.48 -11.46
C ASP A 43 7.19 10.80 -10.75
N THR A 44 6.68 11.81 -11.47
CA THR A 44 6.47 13.13 -10.89
C THR A 44 5.22 13.22 -10.02
N VAL A 45 4.31 12.26 -10.13
CA VAL A 45 3.04 12.28 -9.41
C VAL A 45 2.89 11.15 -8.41
N VAL A 46 3.78 10.16 -8.43
CA VAL A 46 3.75 9.03 -7.50
C VAL A 46 5.10 8.91 -6.80
N HIS A 47 5.07 8.97 -5.49
CA HIS A 47 6.25 8.76 -4.64
C HIS A 47 6.12 7.41 -3.93
N THR A 48 7.20 6.63 -3.90
CA THR A 48 7.20 5.33 -3.23
C THR A 48 8.19 5.32 -2.07
N THR A 49 7.83 4.62 -1.00
CA THR A 49 8.68 4.44 0.17
C THR A 49 8.64 2.98 0.59
N ARG A 50 9.82 2.39 0.78
CA ARG A 50 9.92 1.10 1.46
C ARG A 50 9.77 1.33 2.94
N THR A 51 8.86 0.57 3.59
CA THR A 51 8.68 0.67 5.03
C THR A 51 9.17 -0.59 5.71
N ARG A 52 9.29 -0.55 7.03
CA ARG A 52 9.38 -1.74 7.84
C ARG A 52 7.98 -2.30 8.04
N CYS A 53 7.80 -3.22 8.98
CA CYS A 53 6.52 -3.87 9.22
C CYS A 53 5.40 -2.88 9.51
N ASN A 54 4.27 -3.06 8.84
CA ASN A 54 3.06 -2.24 9.03
C ASN A 54 2.03 -2.93 9.93
N GLY A 55 2.42 -4.00 10.61
CA GLY A 55 1.54 -4.66 11.57
C GLY A 55 0.58 -5.69 10.99
N ARG A 56 0.73 -6.04 9.72
CA ARG A 56 -0.16 -7.00 9.04
C ARG A 56 0.63 -8.15 8.40
N CYS A 57 1.50 -8.79 9.19
CA CYS A 57 2.40 -9.83 8.68
C CYS A 57 1.69 -11.00 8.00
N LYS A 58 0.47 -11.34 8.45
CA LYS A 58 -0.33 -12.41 7.87
C LYS A 58 -0.89 -12.05 6.49
N ASP A 59 -0.91 -10.77 6.15
CA ASP A 59 -1.44 -10.26 4.88
C ASP A 59 -0.34 -9.94 3.87
N ALA A 60 0.89 -10.34 4.15
CA ALA A 60 2.06 -10.01 3.32
C ALA A 60 1.90 -10.50 1.88
N CYS A 61 2.33 -9.74 0.91
CA CYS A 61 2.91 -8.38 1.03
C CYS A 61 1.84 -7.32 1.10
N VAL A 62 2.09 -6.30 1.93
CA VAL A 62 1.16 -5.17 2.11
C VAL A 62 1.66 -3.97 1.32
N LEU A 63 0.75 -3.28 0.66
CA LEU A 63 1.01 -2.04 -0.07
C LEU A 63 -0.09 -1.06 0.26
N ILE A 64 0.28 0.18 0.58
CA ILE A 64 -0.66 1.19 1.04
C ILE A 64 -0.59 2.40 0.12
N VAL A 65 -1.74 2.91 -0.29
CA VAL A 65 -1.84 4.09 -1.18
C VAL A 65 -2.46 5.25 -0.42
N TYR A 66 -1.71 6.35 -0.30
CA TYR A 66 -2.20 7.62 0.26
C TYR A 66 -2.29 8.67 -0.87
N PRO A 67 -3.17 9.64 -0.77
CA PRO A 67 -3.99 10.01 0.40
C PRO A 67 -5.26 9.18 0.61
N GLU A 68 -5.59 8.28 -0.30
CA GLU A 68 -6.83 7.49 -0.22
C GLU A 68 -6.90 6.64 1.05
N GLY A 69 -5.77 6.16 1.53
CA GLY A 69 -5.74 5.26 2.68
C GLY A 69 -6.17 3.85 2.33
N THR A 70 -5.86 3.40 1.12
CA THR A 70 -6.20 2.06 0.64
C THR A 70 -5.07 1.10 0.98
N TRP A 71 -5.39 0.04 1.71
CA TRP A 71 -4.43 -1.00 2.11
C TRP A 71 -4.69 -2.27 1.30
N TYR A 72 -3.69 -2.69 0.52
CA TYR A 72 -3.73 -3.92 -0.27
C TYR A 72 -3.00 -5.05 0.44
N GLN A 73 -3.49 -6.29 0.26
CA GLN A 73 -2.89 -7.50 0.83
C GLN A 73 -2.44 -8.47 -0.26
N ALA A 74 -1.58 -9.41 0.13
CA ALA A 74 -1.10 -10.50 -0.72
C ALA A 74 -0.58 -9.99 -2.08
N VAL A 75 0.08 -8.84 -2.05
CA VAL A 75 0.54 -8.20 -3.28
C VAL A 75 1.72 -8.99 -3.85
N THR A 76 1.57 -9.39 -5.10
CA THR A 76 2.64 -10.01 -5.90
C THR A 76 3.22 -8.94 -6.83
N PRO A 77 4.37 -9.19 -7.48
CA PRO A 77 4.86 -8.25 -8.49
C PRO A 77 3.82 -7.95 -9.58
N GLU A 78 3.06 -8.97 -10.01
CA GLU A 78 2.01 -8.80 -11.01
C GLU A 78 0.87 -7.92 -10.49
N LEU A 79 0.42 -8.17 -9.27
CA LEU A 79 -0.61 -7.33 -8.66
C LEU A 79 -0.11 -5.91 -8.42
N GLY A 80 1.15 -5.75 -8.00
CA GLY A 80 1.77 -4.43 -7.86
C GLY A 80 1.72 -3.63 -9.15
N THR A 81 2.04 -4.28 -10.26
CA THR A 81 1.94 -3.67 -11.58
C THR A 81 0.50 -3.25 -11.90
N GLU A 82 -0.47 -4.12 -11.61
CA GLU A 82 -1.88 -3.81 -11.84
C GLU A 82 -2.38 -2.66 -10.96
N ILE A 83 -1.91 -2.57 -9.72
CA ILE A 83 -2.25 -1.45 -8.83
C ILE A 83 -1.79 -0.13 -9.46
N VAL A 84 -0.59 -0.10 -10.01
CA VAL A 84 -0.10 1.10 -10.70
C VAL A 84 -1.01 1.45 -11.88
N ARG A 85 -1.33 0.48 -12.72
CA ARG A 85 -2.14 0.72 -13.92
C ARG A 85 -3.57 1.13 -13.59
N GLN A 86 -4.23 0.39 -12.73
CA GLN A 86 -5.66 0.58 -12.47
C GLN A 86 -5.92 1.66 -11.43
N HIS A 87 -5.20 1.65 -10.33
CA HIS A 87 -5.46 2.57 -9.23
C HIS A 87 -4.72 3.90 -9.43
N LEU A 88 -3.39 3.85 -9.61
CA LEU A 88 -2.60 5.08 -9.65
C LEU A 88 -2.78 5.85 -10.95
N ALA A 89 -2.84 5.16 -12.07
CA ALA A 89 -3.05 5.79 -13.37
C ALA A 89 -4.52 5.97 -13.72
N GLY A 90 -5.33 4.95 -13.42
CA GLY A 90 -6.74 4.91 -13.85
C GLY A 90 -7.76 5.33 -12.82
N GLY A 91 -7.37 5.51 -11.57
CA GLY A 91 -8.28 5.89 -10.48
C GLY A 91 -9.24 4.79 -10.02
N GLN A 92 -8.97 3.53 -10.39
CA GLN A 92 -9.85 2.40 -10.08
C GLN A 92 -9.18 1.47 -9.07
N VAL A 93 -9.71 1.41 -7.86
CA VAL A 93 -9.21 0.52 -6.82
C VAL A 93 -9.45 -0.93 -7.20
N ILE A 94 -8.48 -1.81 -6.93
CA ILE A 94 -8.62 -3.26 -7.12
C ILE A 94 -9.24 -3.83 -5.85
N GLU A 95 -10.56 -3.82 -5.78
CA GLU A 95 -11.30 -4.09 -4.55
C GLU A 95 -11.05 -5.49 -3.97
N ASP A 96 -10.86 -6.49 -4.82
CA ASP A 96 -10.62 -7.87 -4.37
C ASP A 96 -9.36 -8.03 -3.52
N ALA A 97 -8.42 -7.11 -3.64
CA ALA A 97 -7.15 -7.15 -2.93
C ALA A 97 -7.08 -6.19 -1.73
N VAL A 98 -8.15 -5.46 -1.45
CA VAL A 98 -8.16 -4.44 -0.38
C VAL A 98 -8.44 -5.08 0.97
N ILE A 99 -7.57 -4.80 1.98
CA ILE A 99 -7.81 -5.18 3.38
C ILE A 99 -8.62 -4.09 4.09
N TYR A 100 -8.17 -2.85 3.93
CA TYR A 100 -8.79 -1.69 4.56
C TYR A 100 -9.00 -0.60 3.54
N GLU A 101 -10.13 0.10 3.68
CA GLU A 101 -10.38 1.38 3.03
C GLU A 101 -10.61 2.43 4.11
N TYR A 102 -10.48 3.69 3.76
CA TYR A 102 -10.62 4.78 4.71
C TYR A 102 -11.91 5.56 4.44
N ASN A 103 -12.68 5.79 5.50
CA ASN A 103 -13.86 6.65 5.45
C ASN A 103 -14.00 7.41 6.78
N ASP A 104 -15.15 8.05 7.01
CA ASP A 104 -15.38 8.85 8.22
C ASP A 104 -15.27 8.04 9.51
N ALA A 105 -15.44 6.73 9.46
CA ALA A 105 -15.27 5.84 10.60
C ALA A 105 -13.81 5.41 10.81
N GLY A 106 -12.89 5.89 9.95
CA GLY A 106 -11.50 5.47 9.95
C GLY A 106 -11.26 4.31 8.98
N PHE A 107 -10.33 3.43 9.31
CA PHE A 107 -10.11 2.24 8.49
C PHE A 107 -11.23 1.23 8.71
N VAL A 108 -11.79 0.73 7.61
CA VAL A 108 -12.82 -0.32 7.64
C VAL A 108 -12.44 -1.39 6.63
N ALA A 109 -12.75 -2.65 6.96
CA ALA A 109 -12.58 -3.75 6.03
C ALA A 109 -13.75 -3.76 5.04
N PRO A 110 -13.49 -3.91 3.73
CA PRO A 110 -14.57 -4.06 2.76
C PRO A 110 -15.41 -5.31 3.07
N GLU A 111 -16.72 -5.24 2.77
CA GLU A 111 -17.64 -6.34 3.09
C GLU A 111 -17.28 -7.67 2.45
N GLN A 112 -16.70 -7.63 1.24
CA GLN A 112 -16.32 -8.84 0.50
C GLN A 112 -14.97 -9.41 0.94
N THR A 113 -14.29 -8.76 1.86
CA THR A 113 -12.93 -9.18 2.25
C THR A 113 -12.96 -9.96 3.56
N ASP A 114 -12.36 -11.15 3.54
CA ASP A 114 -12.07 -11.92 4.76
C ASP A 114 -10.84 -11.31 5.43
N CYS A 115 -11.07 -10.30 6.23
CA CYS A 115 -9.99 -9.62 6.94
C CYS A 115 -9.57 -10.44 8.16
N ILE A 116 -8.27 -10.76 8.23
CA ILE A 116 -7.72 -11.42 9.41
C ILE A 116 -7.78 -10.44 10.57
N VAL A 117 -8.46 -10.84 11.65
CA VAL A 117 -8.58 -9.99 12.83
C VAL A 117 -7.28 -10.00 13.61
N GLY A 118 -6.69 -8.83 13.78
CA GLY A 118 -5.49 -8.67 14.57
C GLY A 118 -5.78 -8.39 16.03
N VAL A 119 -4.71 -8.23 16.80
CA VAL A 119 -4.80 -7.88 18.21
C VAL A 119 -5.13 -6.40 18.35
N SER A 120 -6.18 -6.09 19.09
CA SER A 120 -6.53 -4.70 19.37
C SER A 120 -5.48 -4.04 20.25
N LYS A 121 -5.13 -2.81 19.94
CA LYS A 121 -4.22 -2.05 20.78
C LYS A 121 -4.87 -1.75 22.12
N PRO A 122 -4.09 -1.77 23.22
CA PRO A 122 -4.68 -1.53 24.52
C PRO A 122 -5.21 -0.11 24.66
N VAL A 123 -6.38 0.02 25.29
CA VAL A 123 -6.93 1.32 25.66
C VAL A 123 -6.32 1.73 26.99
N LYS A 124 -5.74 2.93 27.05
CA LYS A 124 -5.19 3.47 28.28
C LYS A 124 -6.27 4.22 29.05
N GLU A 125 -6.39 3.89 30.34
CA GLU A 125 -7.21 4.67 31.25
C GLU A 125 -6.45 5.93 31.65
N ASN A 126 -7.15 6.99 31.98
CA ASN A 126 -6.54 8.24 32.49
C ASN A 126 -5.55 8.90 31.54
N VAL A 127 -5.90 8.95 30.28
CA VAL A 127 -5.08 9.62 29.27
C VAL A 127 -5.49 11.08 29.14
#